data_527ee351ef18012171fe5ec30bca28b5
#
_entry.id   527ee351ef18012171fe5ec30bca28b5
#
_cell.length_a   1.000
_cell.length_b   1.000
_cell.length_c   1.000
_cell.angle_alpha   90.00
_cell.angle_beta   90.00
_cell.angle_gamma   90.00
#
_symmetry.space_group_name_H-M   'P 1'
#
loop_
_entity.id
_entity.type
_entity.pdbx_description
1 polymer ?
#
loop_
_entity_poly.entity_id
_entity_poly.type
_entity_poly.pdbx_seq_one_letter_code
_entity_poly.pdbx_strand_id
1 'polypeptide(L)'
;MYISHKSNIIQQVHETEWQCRKNSKGMTKPEYWTWLESVTTEDVPDYSGEDYSVEEVDQDMDDFWASGHISQDIDGDYYHLKWDSSSKKVVGDDDAKAAWILSQEWKRIRTQRTRLLAETDWVVIKARENGGQVPAAWKTYRVALRDLPAEQSDKTKYSEITWPTQPS
;
A
#
# COMPACT_ATOMS: atom_id res chain seq x y z
N MET A 1 2.28 -23.85 9.17
CA MET A 1 2.61 -22.63 8.40
C MET A 1 3.52 -21.73 9.23
N TYR A 2 4.39 -20.98 8.57
CA TYR A 2 5.32 -20.04 9.24
C TYR A 2 5.07 -18.63 8.73
N ILE A 3 5.16 -17.68 9.65
CA ILE A 3 5.11 -16.25 9.34
C ILE A 3 6.36 -15.57 9.84
N SER A 4 6.77 -14.51 9.18
CA SER A 4 7.68 -13.54 9.76
C SER A 4 6.96 -12.21 9.99
N HIS A 5 7.29 -11.57 11.10
CA HIS A 5 6.72 -10.26 11.43
C HIS A 5 7.78 -9.33 12.04
N LYS A 6 7.57 -8.02 11.85
CA LYS A 6 8.32 -6.95 12.48
C LYS A 6 7.34 -6.01 13.16
N SER A 7 7.48 -5.82 14.46
CA SER A 7 6.52 -5.02 15.26
C SER A 7 5.05 -5.44 15.03
N ASN A 8 4.82 -6.74 15.00
CA ASN A 8 3.53 -7.39 14.71
C ASN A 8 2.98 -7.21 13.27
N ILE A 9 3.67 -6.49 12.41
CA ILE A 9 3.31 -6.37 11.00
C ILE A 9 3.85 -7.59 10.25
N ILE A 10 2.97 -8.32 9.57
CA ILE A 10 3.35 -9.51 8.81
C ILE A 10 4.24 -9.10 7.63
N GLN A 11 5.37 -9.78 7.49
CA GLN A 11 6.34 -9.56 6.41
C GLN A 11 6.23 -10.65 5.36
N GLN A 12 6.18 -11.91 5.80
CA GLN A 12 6.14 -13.08 4.92
C GLN A 12 5.25 -14.17 5.53
N VAL A 13 4.66 -14.98 4.66
CA VAL A 13 3.89 -16.18 5.01
C VAL A 13 4.34 -17.31 4.10
N HIS A 14 4.78 -18.44 4.67
CA HIS A 14 5.27 -19.58 3.93
C HIS A 14 4.98 -20.89 4.64
N GLU A 15 5.08 -21.99 3.91
CA GLU A 15 4.92 -23.32 4.48
C GLU A 15 6.09 -23.75 5.38
N THR A 16 7.26 -23.18 5.16
CA THR A 16 8.47 -23.56 5.89
C THR A 16 9.13 -22.34 6.55
N GLU A 17 9.71 -22.54 7.72
CA GLU A 17 10.43 -21.52 8.48
C GLU A 17 11.52 -20.84 7.66
N TRP A 18 12.32 -21.62 6.98
CA TRP A 18 13.45 -21.11 6.23
C TRP A 18 13.03 -20.23 5.02
N GLN A 19 11.89 -20.50 4.39
CA GLN A 19 11.35 -19.62 3.35
C GLN A 19 10.98 -18.25 3.90
N CYS A 20 10.35 -18.22 5.08
CA CYS A 20 10.08 -16.97 5.79
C CYS A 20 11.37 -16.20 6.08
N ARG A 21 12.38 -16.86 6.63
CA ARG A 21 13.66 -16.23 6.97
C ARG A 21 14.39 -15.71 5.75
N LYS A 22 14.50 -16.54 4.72
CA LYS A 22 15.11 -16.17 3.43
C LYS A 22 14.48 -14.90 2.84
N ASN A 23 13.17 -14.86 2.75
CA ASN A 23 12.47 -13.77 2.09
C ASN A 23 12.48 -12.50 2.94
N SER A 24 12.44 -12.64 4.27
CA SER A 24 12.56 -11.50 5.19
C SER A 24 13.97 -10.87 5.17
N LYS A 25 15.01 -11.66 4.89
CA LYS A 25 16.38 -11.16 4.69
C LYS A 25 16.61 -10.53 3.31
N GLY A 26 15.71 -10.71 2.36
CA GLY A 26 15.91 -10.27 0.98
C GLY A 26 17.07 -10.99 0.28
N MET A 27 17.34 -12.24 0.64
CA MET A 27 18.42 -13.02 0.04
C MET A 27 18.20 -13.20 -1.45
N THR A 28 19.25 -12.96 -2.24
CA THR A 28 19.25 -13.32 -3.65
C THR A 28 19.29 -14.85 -3.83
N LYS A 29 18.84 -15.34 -4.98
CA LYS A 29 18.82 -16.78 -5.25
C LYS A 29 20.19 -17.48 -5.09
N PRO A 30 21.33 -16.90 -5.52
CA PRO A 30 22.67 -17.48 -5.27
C PRO A 30 23.04 -17.51 -3.80
N GLU A 31 22.80 -16.44 -3.05
CA GLU A 31 23.08 -16.37 -1.61
C GLU A 31 22.30 -17.43 -0.85
N TYR A 32 21.06 -17.65 -1.26
CA TYR A 32 20.24 -18.69 -0.70
C TYR A 32 20.79 -20.11 -0.93
N TRP A 33 21.25 -20.45 -2.13
CA TRP A 33 21.83 -21.75 -2.41
C TRP A 33 23.13 -21.98 -1.64
N THR A 34 23.98 -20.95 -1.54
CA THR A 34 25.19 -20.98 -0.72
C THR A 34 24.87 -21.20 0.75
N TRP A 35 23.84 -20.54 1.26
CA TRP A 35 23.38 -20.72 2.63
C TRP A 35 22.83 -22.12 2.88
N LEU A 36 22.00 -22.66 1.97
CA LEU A 36 21.50 -24.05 2.05
C LEU A 36 22.60 -25.09 2.10
N GLU A 37 23.67 -24.90 1.31
CA GLU A 37 24.81 -25.81 1.32
C GLU A 37 25.61 -25.73 2.64
N SER A 38 25.55 -24.60 3.34
CA SER A 38 26.24 -24.36 4.61
C SER A 38 25.46 -24.86 5.83
N VAL A 39 24.14 -25.04 5.71
CA VAL A 39 23.26 -25.49 6.80
C VAL A 39 23.24 -27.02 6.82
N THR A 40 23.95 -27.63 7.76
CA THR A 40 23.75 -29.04 8.08
C THR A 40 22.54 -29.16 8.99
N THR A 41 21.89 -30.34 8.99
CA THR A 41 20.71 -30.62 9.82
C THR A 41 20.96 -30.49 11.34
N GLU A 42 22.19 -30.30 11.75
CA GLU A 42 22.61 -30.17 13.14
C GLU A 42 22.88 -28.70 13.57
N ASP A 43 23.12 -27.81 12.62
CA ASP A 43 23.35 -26.38 12.88
C ASP A 43 22.09 -25.58 12.55
N VAL A 44 21.21 -25.41 13.52
CA VAL A 44 20.14 -24.41 13.42
C VAL A 44 20.81 -23.03 13.42
N PRO A 45 20.69 -22.22 12.36
CA PRO A 45 21.32 -20.90 12.34
C PRO A 45 20.84 -20.08 13.53
N ASP A 46 21.78 -19.43 14.24
CA ASP A 46 21.43 -18.46 15.26
C ASP A 46 20.84 -17.21 14.58
N TYR A 47 19.54 -17.02 14.76
CA TYR A 47 18.79 -15.86 14.26
C TYR A 47 18.65 -14.75 15.32
N SER A 48 19.35 -14.88 16.46
CA SER A 48 19.40 -13.82 17.46
C SER A 48 20.00 -12.55 16.84
N GLY A 49 19.39 -11.44 17.01
CA GLY A 49 19.81 -10.17 16.41
C GLY A 49 19.20 -9.87 15.03
N GLU A 50 18.36 -10.73 14.50
CA GLU A 50 17.51 -10.36 13.36
C GLU A 50 16.44 -9.34 13.79
N ASP A 51 16.13 -8.42 12.91
CA ASP A 51 15.16 -7.36 13.20
C ASP A 51 13.69 -7.77 12.96
N TYR A 52 13.45 -9.07 12.73
CA TYR A 52 12.15 -9.69 12.59
C TYR A 52 12.05 -11.00 13.39
N SER A 53 10.83 -11.38 13.75
CA SER A 53 10.52 -12.67 14.38
C SER A 53 9.89 -13.62 13.40
N VAL A 54 10.14 -14.93 13.57
CA VAL A 54 9.47 -15.99 12.80
C VAL A 54 8.72 -16.88 13.78
N GLU A 55 7.44 -17.10 13.49
CA GLU A 55 6.54 -17.89 14.33
C GLU A 55 5.92 -19.02 13.52
N GLU A 56 5.75 -20.19 14.17
CA GLU A 56 4.91 -21.26 13.64
C GLU A 56 3.45 -20.99 14.00
N VAL A 57 2.59 -21.05 13.01
CA VAL A 57 1.17 -20.75 13.16
C VAL A 57 0.33 -21.93 12.67
N ASP A 58 -0.56 -22.42 13.53
CA ASP A 58 -1.52 -23.47 13.20
C ASP A 58 -2.78 -22.84 12.57
N GLN A 59 -2.61 -22.34 11.34
CA GLN A 59 -3.67 -21.76 10.53
C GLN A 59 -3.48 -22.15 9.06
N ASP A 60 -4.58 -22.34 8.34
CA ASP A 60 -4.54 -22.60 6.92
C ASP A 60 -4.35 -21.29 6.13
N MET A 61 -3.56 -21.35 5.07
CA MET A 61 -3.39 -20.20 4.13
C MET A 61 -4.72 -19.81 3.48
N ASP A 62 -5.59 -20.79 3.20
CA ASP A 62 -6.90 -20.52 2.59
C ASP A 62 -7.80 -19.67 3.49
N ASP A 63 -7.67 -19.80 4.81
CA ASP A 63 -8.40 -18.96 5.77
C ASP A 63 -8.03 -17.48 5.63
N PHE A 64 -6.77 -17.16 5.32
CA PHE A 64 -6.33 -15.78 5.07
C PHE A 64 -6.91 -15.22 3.77
N TRP A 65 -6.92 -16.01 2.71
CA TRP A 65 -7.50 -15.60 1.43
C TRP A 65 -9.01 -15.39 1.57
N ALA A 66 -9.69 -16.27 2.29
CA ALA A 66 -11.13 -16.18 2.54
C ALA A 66 -11.52 -14.97 3.42
N SER A 67 -10.63 -14.53 4.31
CA SER A 67 -10.90 -13.42 5.25
C SER A 67 -11.06 -12.05 4.57
N GLY A 68 -10.61 -11.90 3.33
CA GLY A 68 -10.59 -10.63 2.62
C GLY A 68 -9.63 -9.58 3.20
N HIS A 69 -8.74 -10.00 4.12
CA HIS A 69 -7.70 -9.15 4.70
C HIS A 69 -6.38 -9.21 3.92
N ILE A 70 -6.25 -10.15 3.01
CA ILE A 70 -5.12 -10.20 2.08
C ILE A 70 -5.47 -9.36 0.87
N SER A 71 -4.76 -8.27 0.71
CA SER A 71 -4.73 -7.54 -0.54
C SER A 71 -3.49 -7.97 -1.31
N GLN A 72 -3.68 -8.61 -2.45
CA GLN A 72 -2.62 -8.66 -3.43
C GLN A 72 -2.53 -7.28 -4.07
N ASP A 73 -1.70 -6.42 -3.52
CA ASP A 73 -1.14 -5.35 -4.31
C ASP A 73 -0.12 -5.96 -5.28
N ILE A 74 0.21 -5.21 -6.33
CA ILE A 74 1.20 -5.58 -7.38
C ILE A 74 2.53 -6.05 -6.76
N ASP A 75 2.83 -5.64 -5.54
CA ASP A 75 4.03 -5.98 -4.80
C ASP A 75 3.87 -7.15 -3.82
N GLY A 76 2.68 -7.75 -3.71
CA GLY A 76 2.43 -8.93 -2.88
C GLY A 76 2.47 -8.69 -1.37
N ASP A 77 2.27 -7.47 -0.93
CA ASP A 77 2.30 -7.12 0.48
C ASP A 77 1.00 -7.51 1.21
N TYR A 78 1.13 -8.09 2.39
CA TYR A 78 0.02 -8.54 3.24
C TYR A 78 -0.41 -7.43 4.21
N TYR A 79 -0.79 -6.27 3.71
CA TYR A 79 -1.03 -5.02 4.48
C TYR A 79 -2.09 -5.11 5.57
N HIS A 80 -2.97 -6.10 5.49
CA HIS A 80 -4.16 -6.15 6.34
C HIS A 80 -4.10 -7.27 7.36
N LEU A 81 -2.93 -7.83 7.60
CA LEU A 81 -2.69 -8.88 8.57
C LEU A 81 -1.68 -8.43 9.60
N LYS A 82 -1.93 -8.79 10.86
CA LYS A 82 -1.00 -8.60 11.98
C LYS A 82 -0.87 -9.85 12.81
N TRP A 83 0.27 -10.00 13.46
CA TRP A 83 0.50 -11.03 14.46
C TRP A 83 -0.14 -10.62 15.80
N ASP A 84 -0.97 -11.48 16.34
CA ASP A 84 -1.47 -11.36 17.71
C ASP A 84 -0.72 -12.35 18.61
N SER A 85 0.22 -11.83 19.38
CA SER A 85 1.06 -12.61 20.30
C SER A 85 0.26 -13.25 21.43
N SER A 86 -0.92 -12.72 21.76
CA SER A 86 -1.78 -13.23 22.83
C SER A 86 -2.49 -14.49 22.42
N SER A 87 -3.08 -14.50 21.23
CA SER A 87 -3.75 -15.67 20.66
C SER A 87 -2.81 -16.59 19.88
N LYS A 88 -1.56 -16.15 19.60
CA LYS A 88 -0.59 -16.80 18.70
C LYS A 88 -1.19 -17.08 17.32
N LYS A 89 -1.88 -16.10 16.79
CA LYS A 89 -2.54 -16.18 15.48
C LYS A 89 -2.26 -14.95 14.64
N VAL A 90 -2.32 -15.14 13.35
CA VAL A 90 -2.44 -14.02 12.42
C VAL A 90 -3.91 -13.60 12.37
N VAL A 91 -4.15 -12.32 12.55
CA VAL A 91 -5.49 -11.73 12.58
C VAL A 91 -5.59 -10.60 11.57
N GLY A 92 -6.81 -10.27 11.15
CA GLY A 92 -7.06 -9.11 10.31
C GLY A 92 -6.69 -7.81 11.00
N ASP A 93 -6.10 -6.89 10.26
CA ASP A 93 -5.88 -5.51 10.70
C ASP A 93 -6.87 -4.59 9.98
N ASP A 94 -8.04 -4.39 10.58
CA ASP A 94 -9.11 -3.58 10.00
C ASP A 94 -8.71 -2.12 9.84
N ASP A 95 -7.88 -1.59 10.74
CA ASP A 95 -7.39 -0.21 10.67
C ASP A 95 -6.44 -0.04 9.49
N ALA A 96 -5.50 -0.95 9.29
CA ALA A 96 -4.60 -0.95 8.14
C ALA A 96 -5.38 -1.09 6.83
N LYS A 97 -6.39 -1.98 6.79
CA LYS A 97 -7.27 -2.15 5.64
C LYS A 97 -8.05 -0.88 5.32
N ALA A 98 -8.63 -0.24 6.33
CA ALA A 98 -9.36 1.01 6.15
C ALA A 98 -8.44 2.14 5.65
N ALA A 99 -7.24 2.25 6.20
CA ALA A 99 -6.23 3.22 5.76
C ALA A 99 -5.80 2.99 4.31
N TRP A 100 -5.60 1.73 3.92
CA TRP A 100 -5.27 1.38 2.54
C TRP A 100 -6.40 1.73 1.58
N ILE A 101 -7.65 1.35 1.88
CA ILE A 101 -8.83 1.69 1.07
C ILE A 101 -8.92 3.22 0.88
N LEU A 102 -8.77 3.97 1.96
CA LEU A 102 -8.77 5.44 1.92
C LEU A 102 -7.65 5.97 1.01
N SER A 103 -6.45 5.39 1.09
CA SER A 103 -5.32 5.78 0.26
C SER A 103 -5.62 5.56 -1.25
N GLN A 104 -6.26 4.45 -1.60
CA GLN A 104 -6.66 4.15 -2.99
C GLN A 104 -7.73 5.11 -3.51
N GLU A 105 -8.74 5.43 -2.68
CA GLU A 105 -9.74 6.43 -3.02
C GLU A 105 -9.10 7.80 -3.29
N TRP A 106 -8.18 8.24 -2.43
CA TRP A 106 -7.44 9.49 -2.63
C TRP A 106 -6.50 9.46 -3.83
N LYS A 107 -5.89 8.33 -4.15
CA LYS A 107 -5.12 8.15 -5.38
C LYS A 107 -6.00 8.37 -6.62
N ARG A 108 -7.19 7.78 -6.63
CA ARG A 108 -8.18 7.95 -7.69
C ARG A 108 -8.64 9.41 -7.84
N ILE A 109 -8.94 10.08 -6.71
CA ILE A 109 -9.32 11.50 -6.68
C ILE A 109 -8.21 12.37 -7.26
N ARG A 110 -6.96 12.18 -6.82
CA ARG A 110 -5.82 12.94 -7.33
C ARG A 110 -5.58 12.72 -8.82
N THR A 111 -5.74 11.50 -9.31
CA THR A 111 -5.61 11.16 -10.73
C THR A 111 -6.67 11.90 -11.55
N GLN A 112 -7.93 11.87 -11.15
CA GLN A 112 -9.01 12.60 -11.82
C GLN A 112 -8.77 14.11 -11.81
N ARG A 113 -8.38 14.68 -10.67
CA ARG A 113 -8.04 16.11 -10.54
C ARG A 113 -6.91 16.51 -11.50
N THR A 114 -5.85 15.71 -11.58
CA THR A 114 -4.73 15.96 -12.47
C THR A 114 -5.16 15.95 -13.93
N ARG A 115 -6.02 15.02 -14.31
CA ARG A 115 -6.62 14.96 -15.65
C ARG A 115 -7.40 16.23 -15.97
N LEU A 116 -8.31 16.67 -15.08
CA LEU A 116 -9.11 17.87 -15.27
C LEU A 116 -8.25 19.15 -15.37
N LEU A 117 -7.16 19.23 -14.61
CA LEU A 117 -6.20 20.35 -14.73
C LEU A 117 -5.50 20.32 -16.09
N ALA A 118 -5.03 19.17 -16.55
CA ALA A 118 -4.36 19.01 -17.84
C ALA A 118 -5.30 19.34 -19.02
N GLU A 119 -6.56 18.91 -18.96
CA GLU A 119 -7.59 19.23 -19.96
C GLU A 119 -7.83 20.74 -20.12
N THR A 120 -7.43 21.56 -19.16
CA THR A 120 -7.63 23.02 -19.16
C THR A 120 -6.32 23.82 -19.31
N ASP A 121 -5.19 23.18 -19.52
CA ASP A 121 -3.90 23.87 -19.68
C ASP A 121 -3.84 24.74 -20.95
N TRP A 122 -4.56 24.33 -21.99
CA TRP A 122 -4.67 25.10 -23.22
C TRP A 122 -5.25 26.52 -23.00
N VAL A 123 -6.15 26.68 -22.00
CA VAL A 123 -6.71 28.00 -21.67
C VAL A 123 -5.62 28.94 -21.17
N VAL A 124 -4.69 28.43 -20.38
CA VAL A 124 -3.57 29.21 -19.84
C VAL A 124 -2.60 29.57 -20.96
N ILE A 125 -2.30 28.59 -21.83
CA ILE A 125 -1.40 28.77 -22.98
C ILE A 125 -1.98 29.82 -23.93
N LYS A 126 -3.24 29.66 -24.34
CA LYS A 126 -3.94 30.60 -25.22
C LYS A 126 -3.97 32.05 -24.65
N ALA A 127 -4.22 32.19 -23.36
CA ALA A 127 -4.22 33.49 -22.72
C ALA A 127 -2.83 34.15 -22.81
N ARG A 128 -1.76 33.38 -22.57
CA ARG A 128 -0.37 33.89 -22.62
C ARG A 128 0.07 34.22 -24.07
N GLU A 129 -0.24 33.40 -25.03
CA GLU A 129 0.07 33.65 -26.45
C GLU A 129 -0.57 34.91 -26.95
N ASN A 130 -1.80 35.24 -26.49
CA ASN A 130 -2.50 36.48 -26.85
C ASN A 130 -2.12 37.70 -25.99
N GLY A 131 -1.09 37.57 -25.11
CA GLY A 131 -0.67 38.65 -24.22
C GLY A 131 -1.72 39.03 -23.16
N GLY A 132 -2.73 38.21 -22.97
CA GLY A 132 -3.85 38.45 -22.07
C GLY A 132 -3.76 37.64 -20.75
N GLN A 133 -4.78 37.82 -19.94
CA GLN A 133 -4.97 37.06 -18.70
C GLN A 133 -5.93 35.90 -18.87
N VAL A 134 -5.71 34.83 -18.08
CA VAL A 134 -6.66 33.71 -17.99
C VAL A 134 -8.04 34.23 -17.56
N PRO A 135 -9.12 33.93 -18.26
CA PRO A 135 -10.48 34.34 -17.88
C PRO A 135 -10.81 33.97 -16.42
N ALA A 136 -11.45 34.88 -15.70
CA ALA A 136 -11.68 34.74 -14.26
C ALA A 136 -12.38 33.41 -13.88
N ALA A 137 -13.39 32.98 -14.64
CA ALA A 137 -14.10 31.72 -14.40
C ALA A 137 -13.17 30.50 -14.48
N TRP A 138 -12.30 30.44 -15.48
CA TRP A 138 -11.31 29.38 -15.62
C TRP A 138 -10.25 29.42 -14.52
N LYS A 139 -9.85 30.62 -14.10
CA LYS A 139 -8.93 30.76 -12.95
C LYS A 139 -9.55 30.22 -11.68
N THR A 140 -10.82 30.58 -11.39
CA THR A 140 -11.58 30.07 -10.23
C THR A 140 -11.71 28.55 -10.27
N TYR A 141 -12.11 27.99 -11.41
CA TYR A 141 -12.23 26.54 -11.59
C TYR A 141 -10.89 25.80 -11.31
N ARG A 142 -9.81 26.28 -11.87
CA ARG A 142 -8.47 25.68 -11.69
C ARG A 142 -7.93 25.83 -10.27
N VAL A 143 -8.28 26.92 -9.57
CA VAL A 143 -7.95 27.09 -8.14
C VAL A 143 -8.73 26.07 -7.32
N ALA A 144 -10.06 25.96 -7.53
CA ALA A 144 -10.88 25.00 -6.82
C ALA A 144 -10.41 23.53 -7.04
N LEU A 145 -9.97 23.18 -8.25
CA LEU A 145 -9.37 21.86 -8.49
C LEU A 145 -8.06 21.65 -7.69
N ARG A 146 -7.19 22.66 -7.58
CA ARG A 146 -5.94 22.55 -6.83
C ARG A 146 -6.17 22.39 -5.34
N ASP A 147 -7.12 23.13 -4.81
CA ASP A 147 -7.40 23.22 -3.37
C ASP A 147 -8.32 22.07 -2.89
N LEU A 148 -9.00 21.38 -3.82
CA LEU A 148 -9.94 20.28 -3.55
C LEU A 148 -9.46 19.26 -2.52
N PRO A 149 -8.19 18.77 -2.55
CA PRO A 149 -7.74 17.80 -1.56
C PRO A 149 -7.65 18.35 -0.14
N ALA A 150 -7.42 19.64 0.02
CA ALA A 150 -7.38 20.29 1.34
C ALA A 150 -8.80 20.61 1.82
N GLU A 151 -9.65 21.14 0.93
CA GLU A 151 -11.02 21.56 1.25
C GLU A 151 -11.97 20.38 1.53
N GLN A 152 -11.69 19.21 0.97
CA GLN A 152 -12.54 18.02 1.11
C GLN A 152 -11.76 16.85 1.75
N SER A 153 -10.79 17.14 2.61
CA SER A 153 -9.94 16.12 3.27
C SER A 153 -10.71 15.18 4.20
N ASP A 154 -11.92 15.55 4.61
CA ASP A 154 -12.84 14.77 5.42
C ASP A 154 -13.54 13.64 4.62
N LYS A 155 -13.49 13.67 3.30
CA LYS A 155 -14.14 12.68 2.44
C LYS A 155 -13.34 11.38 2.38
N THR A 156 -14.04 10.27 2.42
CA THR A 156 -13.46 8.93 2.45
C THR A 156 -13.63 8.16 1.14
N LYS A 157 -14.51 8.64 0.25
CA LYS A 157 -14.83 7.98 -1.02
C LYS A 157 -14.83 8.95 -2.19
N TYR A 158 -14.44 8.48 -3.35
CA TYR A 158 -14.51 9.24 -4.60
C TYR A 158 -15.90 9.78 -4.90
N SER A 159 -16.96 9.02 -4.59
CA SER A 159 -18.35 9.41 -4.81
C SER A 159 -18.86 10.56 -3.95
N GLU A 160 -18.15 10.87 -2.86
CA GLU A 160 -18.48 11.96 -1.94
C GLU A 160 -17.87 13.29 -2.36
N ILE A 161 -16.95 13.28 -3.33
CA ILE A 161 -16.24 14.47 -3.80
C ILE A 161 -17.17 15.36 -4.62
N THR A 162 -17.26 16.60 -4.21
CA THR A 162 -17.94 17.66 -4.99
C THR A 162 -16.94 18.26 -5.96
N TRP A 163 -17.06 17.89 -7.22
CA TRP A 163 -16.19 18.40 -8.28
C TRP A 163 -16.62 19.79 -8.73
N PRO A 164 -15.68 20.74 -8.91
CA PRO A 164 -16.02 22.05 -9.45
C PRO A 164 -16.59 21.94 -10.87
N THR A 165 -17.52 22.82 -11.19
CA THR A 165 -18.15 22.86 -12.53
C THR A 165 -17.23 23.60 -13.51
N GLN A 166 -16.91 22.93 -14.61
CA GLN A 166 -16.10 23.51 -15.67
C GLN A 166 -16.83 24.67 -16.35
N PRO A 167 -16.18 25.83 -16.54
CA PRO A 167 -16.74 26.92 -17.33
C PRO A 167 -16.96 26.53 -18.79
N SER A 168 -17.99 27.10 -19.41
CA SER A 168 -18.26 26.98 -20.84
C SER A 168 -17.37 27.87 -21.69
#